data_44ffad0439191b504ec7286d254081fa
#
_entry.id   44ffad0439191b504ec7286d254081fa
#
_cell.length_a   1.000
_cell.length_b   1.000
_cell.length_c   1.000
_cell.angle_alpha   90.00
_cell.angle_beta   90.00
_cell.angle_gamma   90.00
#
_symmetry.space_group_name_H-M   'P 1'
#
loop_
_entity.id
_entity.type
_entity.pdbx_description
1 polymer ?
#
loop_
_entity_poly.entity_id
_entity_poly.type
_entity_poly.pdbx_seq_one_letter_code
_entity_poly.pdbx_strand_id
1 'polypeptide(L)'
;MQDVVQGLIETHEEPGDYVGEDGLLYCGKCHTPKQMRLDFNPFTGDKEETIVRAACQCQREADEEDERRKAQEQFRHSMALRREDDISCPDGLRHTFAQDDRQQPKVSDACLRYVECWEEMKANNIGVLFYGNVGTGKSFLASCIGNGLLDRLVPVAATNFPRLLNLLQGTYEKQPLLDRLSIYKLLIVDDLGVERDSAYAEEQIFNIIDARSGSKLPVIVTTNLTLEELEHPTSMQYARIYDRVLEMCPIRLKLTGESRRKSNASEREQLARKILLG
;
A
#
# COMPACT_ATOMS: atom_id res chain seq x y z
N MET A 1 16.99 -39.64 5.31
CA MET A 1 17.17 -39.56 3.86
C MET A 1 16.20 -40.48 3.09
N GLN A 2 16.05 -41.74 3.49
CA GLN A 2 15.10 -42.68 2.84
C GLN A 2 13.62 -42.22 2.92
N ASP A 3 13.16 -41.69 4.05
CA ASP A 3 11.77 -41.23 4.23
C ASP A 3 11.41 -40.02 3.34
N VAL A 4 12.38 -39.15 3.06
CA VAL A 4 12.15 -37.97 2.18
C VAL A 4 12.06 -38.42 0.71
N VAL A 5 12.82 -39.43 0.32
CA VAL A 5 12.82 -40.01 -1.04
C VAL A 5 11.51 -40.75 -1.29
N GLN A 6 10.99 -41.49 -0.31
CA GLN A 6 9.74 -42.24 -0.40
C GLN A 6 8.54 -41.30 -0.58
N GLY A 7 8.50 -40.15 0.13
CA GLY A 7 7.45 -39.16 -0.01
C GLY A 7 7.40 -38.42 -1.35
N LEU A 8 8.49 -38.47 -2.14
CA LEU A 8 8.54 -37.88 -3.50
C LEU A 8 8.06 -38.86 -4.58
N ILE A 9 7.97 -40.15 -4.28
CA ILE A 9 7.52 -41.21 -5.19
C ILE A 9 6.04 -41.54 -4.93
N GLU A 10 5.59 -41.48 -3.68
CA GLU A 10 4.19 -41.77 -3.30
C GLU A 10 3.28 -40.63 -3.71
N THR A 11 2.47 -40.89 -4.73
CA THR A 11 1.41 -39.96 -5.16
C THR A 11 0.15 -40.28 -4.37
N HIS A 12 -0.35 -39.35 -3.57
CA HIS A 12 -1.65 -39.51 -2.93
C HIS A 12 -2.76 -39.39 -3.97
N GLU A 13 -3.50 -40.49 -4.21
CA GLU A 13 -4.71 -40.49 -5.01
C GLU A 13 -5.85 -39.84 -4.21
N GLU A 14 -6.49 -38.85 -4.83
CA GLU A 14 -7.68 -38.23 -4.31
C GLU A 14 -8.93 -38.79 -5.04
N PRO A 15 -10.12 -38.76 -4.40
CA PRO A 15 -11.35 -39.20 -5.05
C PRO A 15 -11.58 -38.44 -6.36
N GLY A 16 -11.64 -39.18 -7.48
CA GLY A 16 -11.83 -38.63 -8.81
C GLY A 16 -10.56 -38.57 -9.67
N ASP A 17 -9.38 -38.84 -9.10
CA ASP A 17 -8.14 -38.96 -9.88
C ASP A 17 -8.23 -40.20 -10.80
N TYR A 18 -7.58 -40.13 -11.94
CA TYR A 18 -7.59 -41.22 -12.95
C TYR A 18 -6.24 -41.38 -13.65
N VAL A 19 -6.00 -42.56 -14.14
CA VAL A 19 -4.79 -42.87 -14.93
C VAL A 19 -5.07 -42.56 -16.40
N GLY A 20 -4.24 -41.75 -17.05
CA GLY A 20 -4.32 -41.42 -18.44
C GLY A 20 -3.81 -42.54 -19.34
N GLU A 21 -3.95 -42.38 -20.68
CA GLU A 21 -3.46 -43.31 -21.68
C GLU A 21 -1.93 -43.51 -21.68
N ASP A 22 -1.21 -42.51 -21.16
CA ASP A 22 0.24 -42.48 -20.96
C ASP A 22 0.69 -43.21 -19.69
N GLY A 23 -0.26 -43.73 -18.89
CA GLY A 23 0.00 -44.41 -17.63
C GLY A 23 0.35 -43.50 -16.45
N LEU A 24 0.20 -42.18 -16.58
CA LEU A 24 0.40 -41.22 -15.50
C LEU A 24 -0.91 -40.93 -14.77
N LEU A 25 -0.82 -40.54 -13.47
CA LEU A 25 -1.95 -40.14 -12.67
C LEU A 25 -2.33 -38.70 -13.00
N TYR A 26 -3.61 -38.43 -13.21
CA TYR A 26 -4.19 -37.13 -13.50
C TYR A 26 -5.17 -36.69 -12.41
N CYS A 27 -5.20 -35.41 -12.14
CA CYS A 27 -6.12 -34.82 -11.18
C CYS A 27 -7.57 -34.84 -11.71
N GLY A 28 -8.50 -35.36 -10.91
CA GLY A 28 -9.93 -35.43 -11.24
C GLY A 28 -10.60 -34.07 -11.34
N LYS A 29 -10.00 -32.98 -10.80
CA LYS A 29 -10.57 -31.62 -10.82
C LYS A 29 -10.12 -30.82 -12.03
N CYS A 30 -8.79 -30.72 -12.25
CA CYS A 30 -8.21 -29.86 -13.28
C CYS A 30 -7.69 -30.64 -14.50
N HIS A 31 -7.76 -31.96 -14.49
CA HIS A 31 -7.34 -32.85 -15.56
C HIS A 31 -5.87 -32.67 -16.02
N THR A 32 -5.03 -32.14 -15.13
CA THR A 32 -3.58 -32.03 -15.34
C THR A 32 -2.84 -33.16 -14.63
N PRO A 33 -1.66 -33.59 -15.14
CA PRO A 33 -0.95 -34.70 -14.54
C PRO A 33 -0.46 -34.40 -13.12
N LYS A 34 -0.57 -35.40 -12.25
CA LYS A 34 -0.01 -35.40 -10.87
C LYS A 34 1.34 -36.12 -10.82
N GLN A 35 1.82 -36.60 -11.98
CA GLN A 35 3.09 -37.29 -12.16
C GLN A 35 3.78 -36.80 -13.42
N MET A 36 5.09 -36.93 -13.48
CA MET A 36 5.89 -36.69 -14.69
C MET A 36 6.98 -37.75 -14.86
N ARG A 37 7.36 -38.04 -16.09
CA ARG A 37 8.46 -38.92 -16.41
C ARG A 37 9.75 -38.13 -16.55
N LEU A 38 10.81 -38.67 -15.98
CA LEU A 38 12.17 -38.16 -16.13
C LEU A 38 13.02 -39.24 -16.78
N ASP A 39 13.92 -38.87 -17.70
CA ASP A 39 14.85 -39.77 -18.36
C ASP A 39 16.03 -40.15 -17.46
N PHE A 40 16.02 -39.78 -16.23
CA PHE A 40 17.04 -40.08 -15.24
C PHE A 40 16.39 -40.17 -13.86
N ASN A 41 17.06 -40.96 -13.00
CA ASN A 41 16.67 -41.03 -11.60
C ASN A 41 17.26 -39.82 -10.84
N PRO A 42 16.41 -38.85 -10.34
CA PRO A 42 16.90 -37.65 -9.69
C PRO A 42 17.59 -37.92 -8.35
N PHE A 43 17.50 -39.13 -7.80
CA PHE A 43 18.07 -39.49 -6.50
C PHE A 43 19.42 -40.20 -6.61
N THR A 44 19.63 -41.00 -7.68
CA THR A 44 20.88 -41.75 -7.95
C THR A 44 21.73 -41.09 -9.02
N GLY A 45 21.13 -40.30 -9.91
CA GLY A 45 21.77 -39.72 -11.08
C GLY A 45 21.90 -40.70 -12.27
N ASP A 46 21.39 -41.92 -12.13
CA ASP A 46 21.45 -42.93 -13.17
C ASP A 46 20.49 -42.61 -14.31
N LYS A 47 20.84 -43.03 -15.52
CA LYS A 47 19.97 -42.93 -16.71
C LYS A 47 18.91 -44.03 -16.66
N GLU A 48 17.90 -43.84 -15.87
CA GLU A 48 16.76 -44.72 -15.70
C GLU A 48 15.47 -43.90 -15.73
N GLU A 49 14.49 -44.34 -16.54
CA GLU A 49 13.19 -43.68 -16.60
C GLU A 49 12.50 -43.80 -15.24
N THR A 50 12.24 -42.67 -14.63
CA THR A 50 11.63 -42.57 -13.28
C THR A 50 10.38 -41.70 -13.30
N ILE A 51 9.28 -42.23 -12.75
CA ILE A 51 8.06 -41.45 -12.57
C ILE A 51 8.13 -40.75 -11.18
N VAL A 52 8.03 -39.44 -11.22
CA VAL A 52 8.04 -38.61 -10.02
C VAL A 52 6.73 -37.85 -9.87
N ARG A 53 6.42 -37.49 -8.63
CA ARG A 53 5.26 -36.65 -8.32
C ARG A 53 5.41 -35.26 -8.94
N ALA A 54 4.33 -34.74 -9.51
CA ALA A 54 4.20 -33.36 -9.96
C ALA A 54 2.95 -32.73 -9.34
N ALA A 55 3.01 -31.48 -8.96
CA ALA A 55 1.83 -30.76 -8.52
C ALA A 55 0.93 -30.49 -9.72
N CYS A 56 -0.34 -30.89 -9.66
CA CYS A 56 -1.34 -30.54 -10.68
C CYS A 56 -1.62 -29.03 -10.64
N GLN A 57 -2.32 -28.52 -11.65
CA GLN A 57 -2.58 -27.09 -11.78
C GLN A 57 -3.31 -26.52 -10.55
N CYS A 58 -4.39 -27.15 -10.10
CA CYS A 58 -5.16 -26.67 -8.97
C CYS A 58 -4.36 -26.71 -7.65
N GLN A 59 -3.40 -27.62 -7.50
CA GLN A 59 -2.51 -27.65 -6.34
C GLN A 59 -1.49 -26.51 -6.42
N ARG A 60 -0.89 -26.26 -7.58
CA ARG A 60 0.04 -25.14 -7.77
C ARG A 60 -0.63 -23.81 -7.50
N GLU A 61 -1.85 -23.62 -8.00
CA GLU A 61 -2.65 -22.40 -7.74
C GLU A 61 -2.95 -22.22 -6.24
N ALA A 62 -3.29 -23.31 -5.54
CA ALA A 62 -3.54 -23.26 -4.11
C ALA A 62 -2.27 -23.00 -3.29
N ASP A 63 -1.14 -23.60 -3.66
CA ASP A 63 0.15 -23.39 -3.00
C ASP A 63 0.63 -21.95 -3.22
N GLU A 64 0.51 -21.40 -4.44
CA GLU A 64 0.85 -20.00 -4.75
C GLU A 64 -0.04 -19.02 -3.97
N GLU A 65 -1.32 -19.31 -3.81
CA GLU A 65 -2.23 -18.48 -3.02
C GLU A 65 -1.88 -18.53 -1.54
N ASP A 66 -1.53 -19.70 -1.00
CA ASP A 66 -1.13 -19.88 0.40
C ASP A 66 0.21 -19.19 0.69
N GLU A 67 1.19 -19.31 -0.21
CA GLU A 67 2.46 -18.57 -0.11
C GLU A 67 2.26 -17.06 -0.16
N ARG A 68 1.40 -16.60 -1.08
CA ARG A 68 1.06 -15.17 -1.17
C ARG A 68 0.38 -14.67 0.10
N ARG A 69 -0.54 -15.46 0.69
CA ARG A 69 -1.19 -15.14 1.96
C ARG A 69 -0.18 -15.05 3.10
N LYS A 70 0.69 -16.04 3.22
CA LYS A 70 1.75 -16.06 4.27
C LYS A 70 2.71 -14.88 4.13
N ALA A 71 3.14 -14.58 2.90
CA ALA A 71 4.00 -13.41 2.64
C ALA A 71 3.29 -12.10 3.01
N GLN A 72 2.00 -12.00 2.73
CA GLN A 72 1.18 -10.83 3.06
C GLN A 72 1.01 -10.66 4.57
N GLU A 73 0.76 -11.76 5.30
CA GLU A 73 0.66 -11.76 6.76
C GLU A 73 1.99 -11.36 7.42
N GLN A 74 3.10 -11.94 6.97
CA GLN A 74 4.43 -11.60 7.45
C GLN A 74 4.79 -10.14 7.19
N PHE A 75 4.48 -9.64 5.99
CA PHE A 75 4.68 -8.24 5.64
C PHE A 75 3.83 -7.32 6.52
N ARG A 76 2.52 -7.62 6.67
CA ARG A 76 1.63 -6.84 7.54
C ARG A 76 2.11 -6.84 8.99
N HIS A 77 2.58 -7.97 9.49
CA HIS A 77 3.17 -8.05 10.83
C HIS A 77 4.43 -7.17 10.94
N SER A 78 5.34 -7.24 9.98
CA SER A 78 6.54 -6.40 9.95
C SER A 78 6.22 -4.91 9.86
N MET A 79 5.18 -4.55 9.11
CA MET A 79 4.71 -3.17 9.01
C MET A 79 3.97 -2.70 10.26
N ALA A 80 3.25 -3.59 10.97
CA ALA A 80 2.63 -3.29 12.26
C ALA A 80 3.68 -2.98 13.32
N LEU A 81 4.75 -3.76 13.40
CA LEU A 81 5.89 -3.47 14.28
C LEU A 81 6.58 -2.13 13.95
N ARG A 82 6.65 -1.76 12.66
CA ARG A 82 7.16 -0.45 12.25
C ARG A 82 6.17 0.70 12.51
N ARG A 83 4.87 0.42 12.66
CA ARG A 83 3.86 1.43 13.07
C ARG A 83 4.01 1.84 14.54
N GLU A 84 4.65 1.02 15.37
CA GLU A 84 5.10 1.41 16.70
C GLU A 84 6.25 2.43 16.63
N ASP A 85 6.94 2.51 15.49
CA ASP A 85 7.79 3.63 15.16
C ASP A 85 6.92 4.89 14.98
N ASP A 86 7.19 5.91 15.77
CA ASP A 86 6.42 7.16 15.92
C ASP A 86 6.05 7.94 14.63
N ILE A 87 6.51 7.48 13.45
CA ILE A 87 6.29 8.17 12.15
C ILE A 87 4.85 8.05 11.67
N SER A 88 4.31 6.82 11.59
CA SER A 88 2.96 6.60 11.05
C SER A 88 1.87 6.96 12.05
N CYS A 89 0.83 7.68 11.58
CA CYS A 89 -0.40 7.84 12.33
C CYS A 89 -1.16 6.51 12.35
N PRO A 90 -1.63 6.03 13.51
CA PRO A 90 -2.43 4.79 13.60
C PRO A 90 -3.66 4.83 12.70
N ASP A 91 -4.23 6.01 12.53
CA ASP A 91 -5.45 6.25 11.75
C ASP A 91 -5.20 6.58 10.27
N GLY A 92 -3.94 6.80 9.87
CA GLY A 92 -3.59 7.27 8.53
C GLY A 92 -3.88 6.25 7.43
N LEU A 93 -3.95 4.95 7.77
CA LEU A 93 -4.16 3.85 6.82
C LEU A 93 -5.34 2.96 7.23
N ARG A 94 -6.49 3.54 7.61
CA ARG A 94 -7.67 2.77 8.05
C ARG A 94 -8.74 2.58 6.98
N HIS A 95 -8.65 3.30 5.85
CA HIS A 95 -9.66 3.28 4.81
C HIS A 95 -9.22 2.47 3.60
N THR A 96 -10.16 1.73 3.03
CA THR A 96 -9.96 0.92 1.82
C THR A 96 -10.93 1.35 0.73
N PHE A 97 -10.62 1.00 -0.53
CA PHE A 97 -11.50 1.29 -1.67
C PHE A 97 -12.89 0.62 -1.55
N ALA A 98 -13.02 -0.47 -0.78
CA ALA A 98 -14.31 -1.09 -0.51
C ALA A 98 -15.29 -0.17 0.25
N GLN A 99 -14.78 0.84 0.95
CA GLN A 99 -15.57 1.83 1.69
C GLN A 99 -15.85 3.10 0.87
N ASP A 100 -15.34 3.17 -0.38
CA ASP A 100 -15.54 4.35 -1.23
C ASP A 100 -16.97 4.40 -1.77
N ASP A 101 -17.67 5.47 -1.42
CA ASP A 101 -19.03 5.76 -1.88
C ASP A 101 -19.09 6.26 -3.34
N ARG A 102 -17.92 6.41 -3.98
CA ARG A 102 -17.75 6.83 -5.38
C ARG A 102 -18.48 8.13 -5.75
N GLN A 103 -18.65 9.05 -4.81
CA GLN A 103 -19.26 10.37 -5.11
C GLN A 103 -18.44 11.15 -6.15
N GLN A 104 -17.14 10.86 -6.30
CA GLN A 104 -16.27 11.42 -7.33
C GLN A 104 -15.59 10.29 -8.12
N PRO A 105 -16.34 9.60 -9.01
CA PRO A 105 -15.91 8.35 -9.62
C PRO A 105 -14.61 8.50 -10.42
N LYS A 106 -14.40 9.62 -11.12
CA LYS A 106 -13.16 9.88 -11.87
C LYS A 106 -11.93 9.96 -10.98
N VAL A 107 -12.08 10.53 -9.77
CA VAL A 107 -10.97 10.61 -8.79
C VAL A 107 -10.73 9.25 -8.17
N SER A 108 -11.78 8.51 -7.82
CA SER A 108 -11.69 7.14 -7.33
C SER A 108 -10.99 6.21 -8.34
N ASP A 109 -11.36 6.30 -9.62
CA ASP A 109 -10.74 5.52 -10.69
C ASP A 109 -9.26 5.89 -10.89
N ALA A 110 -8.91 7.17 -10.80
CA ALA A 110 -7.51 7.62 -10.85
C ALA A 110 -6.69 7.04 -9.68
N CYS A 111 -7.26 7.00 -8.47
CA CYS A 111 -6.62 6.40 -7.30
C CYS A 111 -6.40 4.88 -7.46
N LEU A 112 -7.39 4.16 -8.00
CA LEU A 112 -7.25 2.73 -8.29
C LEU A 112 -6.14 2.49 -9.32
N ARG A 113 -6.13 3.26 -10.42
CA ARG A 113 -5.09 3.16 -11.46
C ARG A 113 -3.71 3.48 -10.91
N TYR A 114 -3.58 4.43 -9.98
CA TYR A 114 -2.30 4.72 -9.32
C TYR A 114 -1.74 3.48 -8.62
N VAL A 115 -2.60 2.72 -7.93
CA VAL A 115 -2.21 1.45 -7.28
C VAL A 115 -1.88 0.37 -8.31
N GLU A 116 -2.66 0.28 -9.40
CA GLU A 116 -2.43 -0.70 -10.47
C GLU A 116 -1.11 -0.46 -11.20
N CYS A 117 -0.80 0.81 -11.50
CA CYS A 117 0.41 1.23 -12.22
C CYS A 117 1.57 1.61 -11.27
N TRP A 118 1.58 1.08 -10.05
CA TRP A 118 2.54 1.49 -9.00
C TRP A 118 4.01 1.45 -9.43
N GLU A 119 4.44 0.40 -10.14
CA GLU A 119 5.85 0.28 -10.54
C GLU A 119 6.26 1.40 -11.50
N GLU A 120 5.38 1.83 -12.40
CA GLU A 120 5.62 2.96 -13.30
C GLU A 120 5.62 4.28 -12.51
N MET A 121 4.67 4.48 -11.58
CA MET A 121 4.61 5.67 -10.73
C MET A 121 5.88 5.82 -9.90
N LYS A 122 6.34 4.72 -9.30
CA LYS A 122 7.57 4.67 -8.51
C LYS A 122 8.82 4.92 -9.36
N ALA A 123 8.93 4.27 -10.53
CA ALA A 123 10.09 4.43 -11.42
C ALA A 123 10.28 5.87 -11.90
N ASN A 124 9.18 6.61 -12.07
CA ASN A 124 9.17 8.00 -12.52
C ASN A 124 9.00 9.02 -11.37
N ASN A 125 9.04 8.58 -10.11
CA ASN A 125 8.85 9.43 -8.93
C ASN A 125 7.55 10.28 -8.99
N ILE A 126 6.44 9.68 -9.43
CA ILE A 126 5.17 10.37 -9.61
C ILE A 126 4.35 10.29 -8.33
N GLY A 127 4.19 11.41 -7.66
CA GLY A 127 3.31 11.57 -6.51
C GLY A 127 1.93 12.13 -6.88
N VAL A 128 1.08 12.27 -5.85
CA VAL A 128 -0.30 12.79 -5.98
C VAL A 128 -0.53 13.92 -4.97
N LEU A 129 -1.06 15.03 -5.45
CA LEU A 129 -1.58 16.12 -4.62
C LEU A 129 -3.11 16.07 -4.59
N PHE A 130 -3.67 15.82 -3.42
CA PHE A 130 -5.10 16.00 -3.18
C PHE A 130 -5.35 17.37 -2.59
N TYR A 131 -6.17 18.19 -3.22
CA TYR A 131 -6.49 19.53 -2.76
C TYR A 131 -7.99 19.83 -2.81
N GLY A 132 -8.43 20.85 -2.08
CA GLY A 132 -9.84 21.28 -2.04
C GLY A 132 -10.41 21.37 -0.62
N ASN A 133 -11.69 21.58 -0.50
CA ASN A 133 -12.36 21.93 0.75
C ASN A 133 -12.22 20.84 1.86
N VAL A 134 -12.37 21.27 3.10
CA VAL A 134 -12.33 20.39 4.28
C VAL A 134 -13.47 19.36 4.21
N GLY A 135 -13.16 18.10 4.52
CA GLY A 135 -14.14 17.02 4.67
C GLY A 135 -14.60 16.39 3.35
N THR A 136 -13.98 16.72 2.20
CA THR A 136 -14.34 16.18 0.88
C THR A 136 -13.78 14.77 0.58
N GLY A 137 -12.98 14.19 1.47
CA GLY A 137 -12.46 12.82 1.34
C GLY A 137 -11.02 12.71 0.87
N LYS A 138 -10.20 13.79 0.91
CA LYS A 138 -8.77 13.76 0.51
C LYS A 138 -7.97 12.70 1.26
N SER A 139 -7.95 12.78 2.59
CA SER A 139 -7.24 11.82 3.46
C SER A 139 -7.80 10.40 3.33
N PHE A 140 -9.11 10.26 3.05
CA PHE A 140 -9.75 8.98 2.79
C PHE A 140 -9.16 8.31 1.55
N LEU A 141 -9.11 8.99 0.41
CA LEU A 141 -8.56 8.43 -0.84
C LEU A 141 -7.05 8.20 -0.75
N ALA A 142 -6.30 9.09 -0.08
CA ALA A 142 -4.89 8.87 0.20
C ALA A 142 -4.67 7.57 1.01
N SER A 143 -5.50 7.35 2.04
CA SER A 143 -5.51 6.12 2.84
C SER A 143 -5.85 4.88 2.00
N CYS A 144 -6.83 4.98 1.09
CA CYS A 144 -7.19 3.88 0.18
C CYS A 144 -6.02 3.47 -0.72
N ILE A 145 -5.31 4.45 -1.31
CA ILE A 145 -4.09 4.18 -2.10
C ILE A 145 -3.05 3.47 -1.22
N GLY A 146 -2.80 4.01 -0.01
CA GLY A 146 -1.83 3.43 0.92
C GLY A 146 -2.14 1.97 1.27
N ASN A 147 -3.40 1.65 1.58
CA ASN A 147 -3.82 0.27 1.87
C ASN A 147 -3.74 -0.62 0.64
N GLY A 148 -4.16 -0.14 -0.54
CA GLY A 148 -4.04 -0.90 -1.78
C GLY A 148 -2.59 -1.27 -2.11
N LEU A 149 -1.62 -0.42 -1.77
CA LEU A 149 -0.20 -0.70 -1.93
C LEU A 149 0.35 -1.63 -0.84
N LEU A 150 -0.12 -1.50 0.42
CA LEU A 150 0.22 -2.45 1.48
C LEU A 150 -0.23 -3.88 1.14
N ASP A 151 -1.40 -4.03 0.51
CA ASP A 151 -1.89 -5.32 0.02
C ASP A 151 -1.00 -5.93 -1.10
N ARG A 152 -0.21 -5.09 -1.77
CA ARG A 152 0.81 -5.46 -2.75
C ARG A 152 2.23 -5.54 -2.17
N LEU A 153 2.36 -5.62 -0.87
CA LEU A 153 3.63 -5.72 -0.13
C LEU A 153 4.56 -4.50 -0.34
N VAL A 154 3.99 -3.33 -0.62
CA VAL A 154 4.75 -2.08 -0.73
C VAL A 154 4.79 -1.39 0.64
N PRO A 155 5.98 -1.05 1.18
CA PRO A 155 6.11 -0.30 2.42
C PRO A 155 5.54 1.12 2.27
N VAL A 156 4.49 1.44 3.04
CA VAL A 156 3.82 2.74 3.06
C VAL A 156 3.81 3.31 4.47
N ALA A 157 4.12 4.59 4.61
CA ALA A 157 3.85 5.35 5.84
C ALA A 157 2.82 6.44 5.55
N ALA A 158 1.90 6.65 6.50
CA ALA A 158 0.96 7.77 6.49
C ALA A 158 1.11 8.57 7.77
N THR A 159 1.35 9.87 7.62
CA THR A 159 1.63 10.79 8.72
C THR A 159 1.05 12.18 8.42
N ASN A 160 1.33 13.15 9.27
CA ASN A 160 1.02 14.56 9.02
C ASN A 160 2.20 15.44 9.47
N PHE A 161 2.26 16.67 8.97
CA PHE A 161 3.34 17.59 9.33
C PHE A 161 3.43 17.90 10.82
N PRO A 162 2.35 18.19 11.57
CA PRO A 162 2.42 18.40 13.01
C PRO A 162 3.11 17.25 13.76
N ARG A 163 2.82 15.99 13.39
CA ARG A 163 3.45 14.82 14.00
C ARG A 163 4.94 14.75 13.67
N LEU A 164 5.31 14.92 12.41
CA LEU A 164 6.72 14.93 12.01
C LEU A 164 7.50 16.03 12.70
N LEU A 165 6.92 17.23 12.83
CA LEU A 165 7.54 18.34 13.54
C LEU A 165 7.76 18.04 15.03
N ASN A 166 6.78 17.43 15.70
CA ASN A 166 6.91 16.99 17.09
C ASN A 166 8.03 15.96 17.28
N LEU A 167 8.15 14.99 16.37
CA LEU A 167 9.23 14.01 16.38
C LEU A 167 10.60 14.65 16.20
N LEU A 168 10.71 15.64 15.31
CA LEU A 168 11.96 16.38 15.08
C LEU A 168 12.33 17.29 16.25
N GLN A 169 11.35 17.84 16.99
CA GLN A 169 11.62 18.65 18.18
C GLN A 169 12.18 17.82 19.33
N GLY A 170 11.78 16.56 19.46
CA GLY A 170 12.24 15.65 20.52
C GLY A 170 13.61 15.01 20.26
N THR A 171 14.24 15.26 19.10
CA THR A 171 15.44 14.52 18.67
C THR A 171 16.61 15.51 18.42
N TYR A 172 17.76 15.23 19.06
CA TYR A 172 19.00 15.99 18.78
C TYR A 172 19.55 15.74 17.37
N GLU A 173 19.45 14.49 16.91
CA GLU A 173 19.90 14.06 15.58
C GLU A 173 18.69 13.90 14.66
N LYS A 174 18.51 14.80 13.71
CA LYS A 174 17.38 14.82 12.77
C LYS A 174 17.57 13.83 11.62
N GLN A 175 18.81 13.57 11.23
CA GLN A 175 19.14 12.74 10.08
C GLN A 175 18.57 11.31 10.18
N PRO A 176 18.64 10.59 11.33
CA PRO A 176 18.05 9.26 11.44
C PRO A 176 16.55 9.22 11.17
N LEU A 177 15.80 10.26 11.53
CA LEU A 177 14.37 10.33 11.21
C LEU A 177 14.14 10.52 9.71
N LEU A 178 14.91 11.40 9.06
CA LEU A 178 14.84 11.63 7.62
C LEU A 178 15.21 10.35 6.83
N ASP A 179 16.24 9.62 7.29
CA ASP A 179 16.66 8.35 6.70
C ASP A 179 15.55 7.29 6.84
N ARG A 180 14.87 7.24 8.00
CA ARG A 180 13.72 6.34 8.22
C ARG A 180 12.56 6.64 7.28
N LEU A 181 12.31 7.90 6.90
CA LEU A 181 11.29 8.24 5.90
C LEU A 181 11.60 7.63 4.53
N SER A 182 12.88 7.43 4.19
CA SER A 182 13.32 6.83 2.93
C SER A 182 13.14 5.30 2.86
N ILE A 183 12.87 4.63 3.99
CA ILE A 183 12.55 3.19 4.02
C ILE A 183 11.20 2.92 3.34
N TYR A 184 10.26 3.85 3.50
CA TYR A 184 8.92 3.72 2.92
C TYR A 184 8.94 4.08 1.43
N LYS A 185 8.45 3.17 0.60
CA LYS A 185 8.39 3.37 -0.85
C LYS A 185 7.36 4.43 -1.25
N LEU A 186 6.27 4.53 -0.47
CA LEU A 186 5.32 5.64 -0.54
C LEU A 186 5.22 6.32 0.83
N LEU A 187 5.31 7.65 0.84
CA LEU A 187 5.02 8.49 2.00
C LEU A 187 3.73 9.26 1.74
N ILE A 188 2.78 9.18 2.66
CA ILE A 188 1.54 9.98 2.64
C ILE A 188 1.68 11.01 3.75
N VAL A 189 1.59 12.30 3.40
CA VAL A 189 1.64 13.41 4.34
C VAL A 189 0.34 14.19 4.26
N ASP A 190 -0.46 14.08 5.32
CA ASP A 190 -1.77 14.69 5.41
C ASP A 190 -1.70 16.13 5.90
N ASP A 191 -2.64 16.96 5.45
CA ASP A 191 -2.90 18.33 5.93
C ASP A 191 -1.70 19.30 5.80
N LEU A 192 -1.09 19.44 4.61
CA LEU A 192 -0.14 20.51 4.30
C LEU A 192 -0.84 21.88 4.43
N GLY A 193 -0.21 22.83 5.16
CA GLY A 193 -0.70 24.19 5.38
C GLY A 193 -1.51 24.34 6.66
N VAL A 194 -1.53 23.33 7.56
CA VAL A 194 -2.18 23.35 8.89
C VAL A 194 -1.16 23.55 10.01
N GLU A 195 0.11 23.48 9.70
CA GLU A 195 1.21 23.66 10.62
C GLU A 195 1.28 25.10 11.20
N ARG A 196 1.90 25.22 12.37
CA ARG A 196 2.08 26.53 13.02
C ARG A 196 3.03 27.40 12.19
N ASP A 197 2.66 28.65 11.95
CA ASP A 197 3.52 29.67 11.37
C ASP A 197 4.71 29.95 12.30
N SER A 198 5.82 29.26 12.05
CA SER A 198 7.09 29.51 12.73
C SER A 198 8.24 29.18 11.79
N ALA A 199 9.29 29.96 11.83
CA ALA A 199 10.51 29.76 11.04
C ALA A 199 11.09 28.34 11.25
N TYR A 200 10.95 27.80 12.45
CA TYR A 200 11.36 26.42 12.74
C TYR A 200 10.51 25.39 11.98
N ALA A 201 9.17 25.55 12.00
CA ALA A 201 8.30 24.61 11.29
C ALA A 201 8.54 24.66 9.78
N GLU A 202 8.65 25.83 9.19
CA GLU A 202 8.99 26.03 7.77
C GLU A 202 10.31 25.35 7.39
N GLU A 203 11.38 25.54 8.19
CA GLU A 203 12.67 24.90 7.97
C GLU A 203 12.57 23.38 8.03
N GLN A 204 11.86 22.82 9.02
CA GLN A 204 11.75 21.36 9.15
C GLN A 204 10.89 20.75 8.05
N ILE A 205 9.79 21.39 7.65
CA ILE A 205 8.97 20.95 6.52
C ILE A 205 9.79 20.94 5.23
N PHE A 206 10.56 22.00 5.00
CA PHE A 206 11.46 22.06 3.87
C PHE A 206 12.45 20.88 3.87
N ASN A 207 13.09 20.60 5.01
CA ASN A 207 14.04 19.49 5.14
C ASN A 207 13.39 18.12 4.87
N ILE A 208 12.16 17.90 5.34
CA ILE A 208 11.41 16.67 5.10
C ILE A 208 11.11 16.50 3.60
N ILE A 209 10.58 17.55 2.98
CA ILE A 209 10.22 17.54 1.55
C ILE A 209 11.47 17.42 0.68
N ASP A 210 12.55 18.12 1.02
CA ASP A 210 13.85 18.06 0.33
C ASP A 210 14.45 16.65 0.39
N ALA A 211 14.49 16.04 1.58
CA ALA A 211 14.96 14.68 1.76
C ALA A 211 14.14 13.68 0.94
N ARG A 212 12.81 13.88 0.89
CA ARG A 212 11.93 13.02 0.10
C ARG A 212 12.15 13.18 -1.39
N SER A 213 12.29 14.42 -1.88
CA SER A 213 12.65 14.72 -3.27
C SER A 213 13.99 14.09 -3.65
N GLY A 214 15.02 14.25 -2.79
CA GLY A 214 16.34 13.66 -3.00
C GLY A 214 16.34 12.13 -3.05
N SER A 215 15.44 11.48 -2.33
CA SER A 215 15.31 10.02 -2.34
C SER A 215 14.68 9.46 -3.62
N LYS A 216 14.10 10.29 -4.47
CA LYS A 216 13.37 9.93 -5.70
C LYS A 216 12.28 8.88 -5.44
N LEU A 217 11.56 9.04 -4.34
CA LEU A 217 10.47 8.17 -3.95
C LEU A 217 9.16 8.96 -3.91
N PRO A 218 8.06 8.45 -4.48
CA PRO A 218 6.78 9.12 -4.55
C PRO A 218 6.26 9.58 -3.18
N VAL A 219 5.53 10.69 -3.19
CA VAL A 219 4.81 11.23 -2.05
C VAL A 219 3.37 11.49 -2.42
N ILE A 220 2.47 11.26 -1.49
CA ILE A 220 1.08 11.74 -1.58
C ILE A 220 0.91 12.85 -0.55
N VAL A 221 0.45 14.00 -0.97
CA VAL A 221 0.19 15.14 -0.10
C VAL A 221 -1.29 15.49 -0.17
N THR A 222 -1.89 15.77 0.97
CA THR A 222 -3.22 16.36 1.03
C THR A 222 -3.15 17.78 1.57
N THR A 223 -4.00 18.66 1.08
CA THR A 223 -4.06 20.05 1.54
C THR A 223 -5.46 20.66 1.38
N ASN A 224 -5.78 21.61 2.23
CA ASN A 224 -6.97 22.45 2.08
C ASN A 224 -6.70 23.72 1.27
N LEU A 225 -5.44 23.99 0.95
CA LEU A 225 -5.04 25.11 0.11
C LEU A 225 -5.53 24.91 -1.32
N THR A 226 -5.81 26.00 -1.99
CA THR A 226 -6.09 26.03 -3.43
C THR A 226 -4.79 25.92 -4.24
N LEU A 227 -4.88 25.59 -5.52
CA LEU A 227 -3.69 25.61 -6.39
C LEU A 227 -3.10 27.01 -6.50
N GLU A 228 -3.93 28.06 -6.51
CA GLU A 228 -3.49 29.44 -6.55
C GLU A 228 -2.65 29.81 -5.32
N GLU A 229 -3.06 29.38 -4.11
CA GLU A 229 -2.29 29.59 -2.88
C GLU A 229 -0.97 28.80 -2.88
N LEU A 230 -0.94 27.63 -3.51
CA LEU A 230 0.30 26.84 -3.64
C LEU A 230 1.25 27.41 -4.70
N GLU A 231 0.72 27.95 -5.80
CA GLU A 231 1.51 28.52 -6.89
C GLU A 231 1.97 29.96 -6.59
N HIS A 232 1.24 30.69 -5.70
CA HIS A 232 1.53 32.09 -5.33
C HIS A 232 1.54 32.29 -3.82
N PRO A 233 2.43 31.60 -3.08
CA PRO A 233 2.53 31.74 -1.64
C PRO A 233 3.07 33.11 -1.24
N THR A 234 2.65 33.61 -0.08
CA THR A 234 3.08 34.89 0.46
C THR A 234 4.49 34.87 1.05
N SER A 235 4.97 33.73 1.50
CA SER A 235 6.30 33.52 2.07
C SER A 235 7.24 32.87 1.02
N MET A 236 8.49 33.40 0.91
CA MET A 236 9.51 32.82 0.05
C MET A 236 9.92 31.39 0.50
N GLN A 237 9.82 31.08 1.78
CA GLN A 237 10.13 29.75 2.30
C GLN A 237 9.05 28.76 1.89
N TYR A 238 7.77 29.13 2.04
CA TYR A 238 6.67 28.30 1.52
C TYR A 238 6.70 28.16 0.00
N ALA A 239 7.18 29.17 -0.74
CA ALA A 239 7.38 29.06 -2.18
C ALA A 239 8.28 27.89 -2.56
N ARG A 240 9.39 27.68 -1.83
CA ARG A 240 10.31 26.56 -2.06
C ARG A 240 9.69 25.21 -1.69
N ILE A 241 8.91 25.16 -0.61
CA ILE A 241 8.23 23.95 -0.16
C ILE A 241 7.18 23.53 -1.19
N TYR A 242 6.32 24.49 -1.58
CA TYR A 242 5.22 24.20 -2.50
C TYR A 242 5.68 23.89 -3.90
N ASP A 243 6.73 24.57 -4.39
CA ASP A 243 7.36 24.28 -5.68
C ASP A 243 7.83 22.82 -5.75
N ARG A 244 8.53 22.33 -4.73
CA ARG A 244 8.95 20.92 -4.65
C ARG A 244 7.77 19.95 -4.53
N VAL A 245 6.75 20.28 -3.76
CA VAL A 245 5.53 19.45 -3.65
C VAL A 245 4.84 19.36 -5.01
N LEU A 246 4.73 20.49 -5.74
CA LEU A 246 4.11 20.52 -7.06
C LEU A 246 4.95 19.77 -8.11
N GLU A 247 6.27 19.81 -8.00
CA GLU A 247 7.21 19.02 -8.83
C GLU A 247 7.03 17.50 -8.57
N MET A 248 7.06 17.08 -7.30
CA MET A 248 6.92 15.67 -6.93
C MET A 248 5.51 15.12 -7.16
N CYS A 249 4.48 15.98 -7.17
CA CYS A 249 3.08 15.62 -7.32
C CYS A 249 2.48 16.18 -8.62
N PRO A 250 2.90 15.69 -9.80
CA PRO A 250 2.34 16.14 -11.08
C PRO A 250 0.86 15.76 -11.24
N ILE A 251 0.39 14.73 -10.53
CA ILE A 251 -1.03 14.35 -10.48
C ILE A 251 -1.71 15.21 -9.42
N ARG A 252 -2.57 16.13 -9.86
CA ARG A 252 -3.29 17.08 -9.01
C ARG A 252 -4.79 16.79 -9.05
N LEU A 253 -5.32 16.22 -7.96
CA LEU A 253 -6.71 15.78 -7.86
C LEU A 253 -7.50 16.73 -6.96
N LYS A 254 -8.40 17.49 -7.57
CA LYS A 254 -9.31 18.39 -6.83
C LYS A 254 -10.50 17.60 -6.30
N LEU A 255 -10.71 17.66 -5.00
CA LEU A 255 -11.92 17.14 -4.37
C LEU A 255 -12.88 18.28 -4.07
N THR A 256 -14.09 18.14 -4.59
CA THR A 256 -15.17 19.12 -4.42
C THR A 256 -16.38 18.47 -3.75
N GLY A 257 -17.32 19.28 -3.28
CA GLY A 257 -18.55 18.82 -2.67
C GLY A 257 -18.70 19.26 -1.22
N GLU A 258 -19.77 18.77 -0.59
CA GLU A 258 -20.05 19.03 0.81
C GLU A 258 -19.18 18.21 1.73
N SER A 259 -18.99 18.71 2.95
CA SER A 259 -18.19 18.02 3.96
C SER A 259 -18.90 16.75 4.44
N ARG A 260 -18.34 15.58 4.12
CA ARG A 260 -18.81 14.27 4.62
C ARG A 260 -18.86 14.20 6.14
N ARG A 261 -17.99 14.94 6.82
CA ARG A 261 -18.01 15.06 8.30
C ARG A 261 -19.28 15.72 8.81
N LYS A 262 -19.83 16.72 8.09
CA LYS A 262 -21.09 17.38 8.45
C LYS A 262 -22.28 16.44 8.23
N SER A 263 -22.31 15.71 7.14
CA SER A 263 -23.35 14.69 6.86
C SER A 263 -23.38 13.63 7.95
N ASN A 264 -22.22 13.00 8.21
CA ASN A 264 -22.09 11.97 9.26
C ASN A 264 -22.43 12.52 10.67
N ALA A 265 -22.10 13.79 10.97
CA ALA A 265 -22.45 14.41 12.25
C ALA A 265 -23.97 14.58 12.36
N SER A 266 -24.63 15.01 11.31
CA SER A 266 -26.11 15.15 11.28
C SER A 266 -26.81 13.80 11.48
N GLU A 267 -26.34 12.75 10.81
CA GLU A 267 -26.88 11.39 10.97
C GLU A 267 -26.70 10.87 12.42
N ARG A 268 -25.51 11.10 13.00
CA ARG A 268 -25.22 10.73 14.39
C ARG A 268 -26.09 11.53 15.39
N GLU A 269 -26.31 12.81 15.11
CA GLU A 269 -27.19 13.65 15.94
C GLU A 269 -28.63 13.15 15.89
N GLN A 270 -29.14 12.81 14.70
CA GLN A 270 -30.48 12.24 14.55
C GLN A 270 -30.61 10.90 15.29
N LEU A 271 -29.61 10.01 15.15
CA LEU A 271 -29.58 8.75 15.88
C LEU A 271 -29.53 8.96 17.40
N ALA A 272 -28.68 9.86 17.86
CA ALA A 272 -28.58 10.19 19.29
C ALA A 272 -29.90 10.76 19.84
N ARG A 273 -30.57 11.65 19.10
CA ARG A 273 -31.88 12.16 19.47
C ARG A 273 -32.92 11.03 19.58
N LYS A 274 -32.93 10.12 18.61
CA LYS A 274 -33.82 8.95 18.61
C LYS A 274 -33.59 8.03 19.82
N ILE A 275 -32.31 7.83 20.21
CA ILE A 275 -31.96 6.96 21.35
C ILE A 275 -32.27 7.63 22.69
N LEU A 276 -32.04 8.94 22.80
CA LEU A 276 -32.14 9.66 24.08
C LEU A 276 -33.54 10.19 24.36
N LEU A 277 -34.30 10.52 23.31
CA LEU A 277 -35.60 11.20 23.45
C LEU A 277 -36.80 10.29 23.05
N GLY A 278 -36.54 9.08 22.58
CA GLY A 278 -37.59 8.11 22.23
C GLY A 278 -38.14 8.38 20.86
#